data_831626a955ea5900fa356fa637b62ffd
#
_entry.id   831626a955ea5900fa356fa637b62ffd
#
_cell.length_a   1.000
_cell.length_b   1.000
_cell.length_c   1.000
_cell.angle_alpha   90.00
_cell.angle_beta   90.00
_cell.angle_gamma   90.00
#
_symmetry.space_group_name_H-M   'P 1'
#
loop_
_entity.id
_entity.type
_entity.pdbx_description
1 polymer ?
#
loop_
_entity_poly.entity_id
_entity_poly.type
_entity_poly.pdbx_seq_one_letter_code
_entity_poly.pdbx_strand_id
1 'polypeptide(L)'
;KLATNEILKRKPDLCVSGINHGSNSSINVIYSGTMSAAVEAGIEGVPAIGFSLLDYSWNANFEPIKSFIKTITLEVLEKGLPESVVLNVNFPKLEEKDIKGIKICRQAKALWIEKFDKRKTPQGRDYYWLTGEFVNEDKGEDTDEWALANGYISVVPVQFDLTAHHAIQQLNTWKWNE
;
A
#
# COMPACT_ATOMS: atom_id res chain seq x y z
N LYS A 1 12.35 -9.34 -10.11
CA LYS A 1 13.77 -9.55 -10.49
C LYS A 1 13.92 -10.48 -11.69
N LEU A 2 13.49 -11.73 -11.60
CA LEU A 2 13.66 -12.69 -12.68
C LEU A 2 13.05 -12.19 -14.01
N ALA A 3 11.84 -11.63 -13.96
CA ALA A 3 11.19 -11.08 -15.14
C ALA A 3 12.00 -9.95 -15.77
N THR A 4 12.43 -8.98 -14.95
CA THR A 4 13.09 -7.77 -15.41
C THR A 4 14.53 -8.04 -15.91
N ASN A 5 15.26 -8.94 -15.23
CA ASN A 5 16.68 -9.11 -15.51
C ASN A 5 16.98 -10.26 -16.50
N GLU A 6 16.09 -11.28 -16.59
CA GLU A 6 16.38 -12.48 -17.39
C GLU A 6 15.36 -12.74 -18.50
N ILE A 7 14.05 -12.51 -18.23
CA ILE A 7 13.01 -12.93 -19.15
C ILE A 7 12.69 -11.85 -20.17
N LEU A 8 12.56 -10.59 -19.72
CA LEU A 8 12.24 -9.47 -20.60
C LEU A 8 13.51 -9.00 -21.32
N LYS A 9 13.42 -8.79 -22.63
CA LYS A 9 14.54 -8.30 -23.45
C LYS A 9 14.73 -6.77 -23.37
N ARG A 10 13.82 -6.08 -22.69
CA ARG A 10 13.86 -4.65 -22.45
C ARG A 10 13.22 -4.34 -21.10
N LYS A 11 13.57 -3.19 -20.53
CA LYS A 11 12.94 -2.67 -19.32
C LYS A 11 11.47 -2.37 -19.60
N PRO A 12 10.54 -2.80 -18.72
CA PRO A 12 9.13 -2.42 -18.83
C PRO A 12 8.93 -0.92 -18.66
N ASP A 13 7.89 -0.38 -19.30
CA ASP A 13 7.51 1.02 -19.16
C ASP A 13 6.75 1.27 -17.86
N LEU A 14 6.09 0.24 -17.32
CA LEU A 14 5.32 0.28 -16.08
C LEU A 14 5.20 -1.12 -15.48
N CYS A 15 5.18 -1.19 -14.15
CA CYS A 15 4.75 -2.36 -13.40
C CYS A 15 3.44 -2.06 -12.68
N VAL A 16 2.44 -2.92 -12.83
CA VAL A 16 1.21 -2.89 -12.04
C VAL A 16 1.09 -4.16 -11.22
N SER A 17 0.76 -4.03 -9.94
CA SER A 17 0.61 -5.14 -9.01
C SER A 17 -0.78 -5.16 -8.38
N GLY A 18 -1.39 -6.32 -8.28
CA GLY A 18 -2.74 -6.51 -7.75
C GLY A 18 -3.71 -7.00 -8.83
N ILE A 19 -5.01 -6.81 -8.66
CA ILE A 19 -5.68 -6.03 -7.60
C ILE A 19 -5.77 -6.87 -6.33
N ASN A 20 -5.28 -6.34 -5.21
CA ASN A 20 -5.34 -7.01 -3.92
C ASN A 20 -6.77 -7.03 -3.38
N HIS A 21 -7.18 -8.15 -2.77
CA HIS A 21 -8.38 -8.24 -1.94
C HIS A 21 -8.06 -7.69 -0.55
N GLY A 22 -8.72 -6.62 -0.15
CA GLY A 22 -8.45 -5.91 1.09
C GLY A 22 -7.52 -4.73 0.93
N SER A 23 -7.51 -3.87 1.96
CA SER A 23 -6.78 -2.61 1.97
C SER A 23 -5.28 -2.80 2.19
N ASN A 24 -4.51 -1.97 1.50
CA ASN A 24 -3.09 -1.73 1.77
C ASN A 24 -2.85 -0.28 2.23
N SER A 25 -3.89 0.40 2.72
CA SER A 25 -3.80 1.75 3.28
C SER A 25 -3.09 1.76 4.64
N SER A 26 -2.68 2.93 5.09
CA SER A 26 -2.01 3.14 6.36
C SER A 26 -0.78 2.24 6.53
N ILE A 27 -0.55 1.69 7.73
CA ILE A 27 0.59 0.82 8.05
C ILE A 27 0.58 -0.49 7.24
N ASN A 28 -0.57 -0.90 6.67
CA ASN A 28 -0.66 -2.14 5.90
C ASN A 28 0.27 -2.15 4.68
N VAL A 29 0.67 -1.00 4.19
CA VAL A 29 1.62 -0.87 3.07
C VAL A 29 2.91 -1.66 3.29
N ILE A 30 3.45 -1.68 4.52
CA ILE A 30 4.72 -2.37 4.83
C ILE A 30 4.59 -3.89 4.92
N TYR A 31 3.37 -4.41 5.09
CA TYR A 31 3.08 -5.86 5.15
C TYR A 31 2.57 -6.41 3.81
N SER A 32 2.36 -5.53 2.83
CA SER A 32 1.68 -5.85 1.57
C SER A 32 2.62 -6.51 0.56
N GLY A 33 2.29 -7.74 0.15
CA GLY A 33 2.94 -8.37 -0.99
C GLY A 33 2.70 -7.63 -2.32
N THR A 34 1.52 -7.03 -2.48
CA THR A 34 1.18 -6.20 -3.64
C THR A 34 2.09 -4.97 -3.73
N MET A 35 2.28 -4.27 -2.59
CA MET A 35 3.17 -3.12 -2.55
C MET A 35 4.64 -3.51 -2.64
N SER A 36 5.04 -4.65 -2.06
CA SER A 36 6.41 -5.16 -2.19
C SER A 36 6.80 -5.42 -3.64
N ALA A 37 5.87 -5.92 -4.46
CA ALA A 37 6.12 -6.11 -5.90
C ALA A 37 6.26 -4.77 -6.64
N ALA A 38 5.46 -3.76 -6.30
CA ALA A 38 5.58 -2.42 -6.87
C ALA A 38 6.89 -1.74 -6.44
N VAL A 39 7.25 -1.84 -5.15
CA VAL A 39 8.52 -1.30 -4.61
C VAL A 39 9.72 -1.97 -5.28
N GLU A 40 9.71 -3.30 -5.45
CA GLU A 40 10.80 -4.00 -6.14
C GLU A 40 10.98 -3.48 -7.58
N ALA A 41 9.85 -3.27 -8.31
CA ALA A 41 9.91 -2.69 -9.65
C ALA A 41 10.47 -1.26 -9.62
N GLY A 42 10.08 -0.44 -8.63
CA GLY A 42 10.60 0.90 -8.42
C GLY A 42 12.12 0.93 -8.17
N ILE A 43 12.63 -0.01 -7.35
CA ILE A 43 14.07 -0.19 -7.10
C ILE A 43 14.82 -0.53 -8.40
N GLU A 44 14.24 -1.35 -9.27
CA GLU A 44 14.76 -1.65 -10.61
C GLU A 44 14.57 -0.47 -11.59
N GLY A 45 14.04 0.66 -11.10
CA GLY A 45 13.82 1.90 -11.86
C GLY A 45 12.68 1.81 -12.87
N VAL A 46 11.70 0.94 -12.65
CA VAL A 46 10.45 0.84 -13.40
C VAL A 46 9.36 1.59 -12.63
N PRO A 47 8.66 2.57 -13.21
CA PRO A 47 7.47 3.16 -12.57
C PRO A 47 6.52 2.06 -12.13
N ALA A 48 5.94 2.18 -10.93
CA ALA A 48 5.12 1.09 -10.42
C ALA A 48 3.93 1.55 -9.58
N ILE A 49 2.84 0.77 -9.67
CA ILE A 49 1.58 1.02 -8.97
C ILE A 49 1.11 -0.28 -8.32
N GLY A 50 0.78 -0.24 -7.03
CA GLY A 50 0.04 -1.29 -6.34
C GLY A 50 -1.43 -0.90 -6.21
N PHE A 51 -2.34 -1.76 -6.68
CA PHE A 51 -3.78 -1.56 -6.63
C PHE A 51 -4.44 -2.50 -5.61
N SER A 52 -5.37 -1.97 -4.81
CA SER A 52 -6.08 -2.71 -3.77
C SER A 52 -7.54 -2.28 -3.70
N LEU A 53 -8.47 -3.24 -3.56
CA LEU A 53 -9.88 -3.00 -3.34
C LEU A 53 -10.24 -3.37 -1.90
N LEU A 54 -10.96 -2.51 -1.19
CA LEU A 54 -11.42 -2.73 0.19
C LEU A 54 -12.55 -3.77 0.25
N ASP A 55 -12.37 -4.87 -0.45
CA ASP A 55 -13.27 -6.02 -0.41
C ASP A 55 -12.46 -7.30 -0.17
N TYR A 56 -12.70 -7.93 0.99
CA TYR A 56 -12.05 -9.17 1.41
C TYR A 56 -12.79 -10.43 0.95
N SER A 57 -13.91 -10.27 0.23
CA SER A 57 -14.70 -11.41 -0.22
C SER A 57 -14.04 -12.15 -1.39
N TRP A 58 -14.25 -13.47 -1.45
CA TRP A 58 -13.80 -14.29 -2.59
C TRP A 58 -14.45 -13.86 -3.92
N ASN A 59 -15.65 -13.27 -3.86
CA ASN A 59 -16.42 -12.82 -5.00
C ASN A 59 -16.38 -11.30 -5.16
N ALA A 60 -15.24 -10.66 -4.83
CA ALA A 60 -15.07 -9.22 -4.98
C ALA A 60 -15.34 -8.79 -6.43
N ASN A 61 -16.14 -7.74 -6.59
CA ASN A 61 -16.45 -7.17 -7.89
C ASN A 61 -15.46 -6.06 -8.23
N PHE A 62 -14.62 -6.27 -9.22
CA PHE A 62 -13.63 -5.30 -9.69
C PHE A 62 -14.16 -4.41 -10.84
N GLU A 63 -15.35 -4.67 -11.38
CA GLU A 63 -15.89 -3.88 -12.50
C GLU A 63 -15.97 -2.39 -12.20
N PRO A 64 -16.47 -1.95 -11.00
CA PRO A 64 -16.63 -0.53 -10.69
C PRO A 64 -15.35 0.30 -10.70
N ILE A 65 -14.18 -0.33 -10.59
CA ILE A 65 -12.90 0.36 -10.46
C ILE A 65 -12.04 0.34 -11.74
N LYS A 66 -12.44 -0.40 -12.77
CA LYS A 66 -11.65 -0.58 -14.00
C LYS A 66 -11.35 0.71 -14.74
N SER A 67 -12.32 1.60 -14.84
CA SER A 67 -12.15 2.92 -15.49
C SER A 67 -11.09 3.76 -14.80
N PHE A 68 -11.08 3.78 -13.48
CA PHE A 68 -10.11 4.50 -12.66
C PHE A 68 -8.71 3.89 -12.75
N ILE A 69 -8.60 2.54 -12.71
CA ILE A 69 -7.32 1.85 -12.91
C ILE A 69 -6.71 2.24 -14.25
N LYS A 70 -7.52 2.23 -15.32
CA LYS A 70 -7.06 2.63 -16.65
C LYS A 70 -6.58 4.08 -16.66
N THR A 71 -7.34 4.99 -16.07
CA THR A 71 -6.99 6.42 -15.99
C THR A 71 -5.65 6.62 -15.25
N ILE A 72 -5.51 6.04 -14.05
CA ILE A 72 -4.28 6.17 -13.24
C ILE A 72 -3.09 5.56 -13.97
N THR A 73 -3.28 4.40 -14.59
CA THR A 73 -2.23 3.70 -15.35
C THR A 73 -1.73 4.55 -16.53
N LEU A 74 -2.64 5.13 -17.30
CA LEU A 74 -2.29 5.98 -18.45
C LEU A 74 -1.59 7.28 -18.02
N GLU A 75 -2.04 7.91 -16.94
CA GLU A 75 -1.37 9.10 -16.38
C GLU A 75 0.07 8.80 -15.97
N VAL A 76 0.33 7.67 -15.32
CA VAL A 76 1.68 7.27 -14.93
C VAL A 76 2.55 6.89 -16.14
N LEU A 77 1.97 6.25 -17.14
CA LEU A 77 2.70 5.95 -18.39
C LEU A 77 3.10 7.22 -19.15
N GLU A 78 2.24 8.23 -19.15
CA GLU A 78 2.49 9.49 -19.86
C GLU A 78 3.46 10.41 -19.11
N LYS A 79 3.30 10.54 -17.77
CA LYS A 79 4.02 11.53 -16.97
C LYS A 79 5.21 10.98 -16.21
N GLY A 80 5.28 9.66 -16.03
CA GLY A 80 6.22 9.00 -15.12
C GLY A 80 5.87 9.24 -13.65
N LEU A 81 6.78 8.81 -12.77
CA LEU A 81 6.72 9.07 -11.33
C LEU A 81 8.00 9.78 -10.88
N PRO A 82 7.96 10.54 -9.76
CA PRO A 82 9.17 11.07 -9.13
C PRO A 82 10.15 9.94 -8.79
N GLU A 83 11.41 10.27 -8.72
CA GLU A 83 12.46 9.32 -8.35
C GLU A 83 12.20 8.70 -6.98
N SER A 84 12.43 7.40 -6.84
CA SER A 84 12.26 6.61 -5.63
C SER A 84 10.81 6.56 -5.11
N VAL A 85 9.82 6.83 -5.98
CA VAL A 85 8.40 6.80 -5.60
C VAL A 85 7.65 5.74 -6.41
N VAL A 86 6.77 5.01 -5.73
CA VAL A 86 5.74 4.13 -6.31
C VAL A 86 4.37 4.55 -5.77
N LEU A 87 3.28 4.17 -6.44
CA LEU A 87 1.95 4.53 -5.98
C LEU A 87 1.27 3.37 -5.26
N ASN A 88 0.72 3.66 -4.07
CA ASN A 88 -0.21 2.80 -3.36
C ASN A 88 -1.63 3.33 -3.58
N VAL A 89 -2.41 2.59 -4.38
CA VAL A 89 -3.76 2.99 -4.77
C VAL A 89 -4.78 2.06 -4.14
N ASN A 90 -5.67 2.62 -3.34
CA ASN A 90 -6.73 1.85 -2.68
C ASN A 90 -8.10 2.37 -3.11
N PHE A 91 -9.00 1.45 -3.41
CA PHE A 91 -10.37 1.72 -3.85
C PHE A 91 -11.35 1.38 -2.73
N PRO A 92 -12.31 2.27 -2.42
CA PRO A 92 -13.41 1.92 -1.53
C PRO A 92 -14.32 0.87 -2.20
N LYS A 93 -14.97 0.02 -1.41
CA LYS A 93 -15.97 -0.93 -1.89
C LYS A 93 -17.28 -0.21 -2.18
N LEU A 94 -17.37 0.39 -3.36
CA LEU A 94 -18.51 1.17 -3.84
C LEU A 94 -18.80 0.86 -5.31
N GLU A 95 -20.01 1.19 -5.78
CA GLU A 95 -20.31 1.24 -7.20
C GLU A 95 -19.61 2.45 -7.84
N GLU A 96 -19.28 2.37 -9.12
CA GLU A 96 -18.52 3.39 -9.85
C GLU A 96 -19.14 4.80 -9.69
N LYS A 97 -20.47 4.91 -9.78
CA LYS A 97 -21.22 6.16 -9.65
C LYS A 97 -21.15 6.81 -8.26
N ASP A 98 -20.82 6.00 -7.23
CA ASP A 98 -20.78 6.45 -5.83
C ASP A 98 -19.32 6.79 -5.41
N ILE A 99 -18.33 6.52 -6.26
CA ILE A 99 -16.95 6.93 -6.07
C ILE A 99 -16.83 8.40 -6.41
N LYS A 100 -16.44 9.22 -5.42
CA LYS A 100 -16.38 10.68 -5.55
C LYS A 100 -15.18 11.22 -6.34
N GLY A 101 -14.23 10.34 -6.67
CA GLY A 101 -13.03 10.69 -7.42
C GLY A 101 -11.75 10.22 -6.77
N ILE A 102 -10.62 10.74 -7.24
CA ILE A 102 -9.28 10.38 -6.80
C ILE A 102 -8.74 11.47 -5.87
N LYS A 103 -8.12 11.06 -4.74
CA LYS A 103 -7.49 11.97 -3.79
C LYS A 103 -6.04 11.53 -3.53
N ILE A 104 -5.10 12.46 -3.71
CA ILE A 104 -3.71 12.25 -3.29
C ILE A 104 -3.65 12.45 -1.79
N CYS A 105 -3.12 11.47 -1.08
CA CYS A 105 -3.16 11.39 0.36
C CYS A 105 -1.77 11.13 0.94
N ARG A 106 -1.61 11.42 2.21
CA ARG A 106 -0.56 10.82 3.03
C ARG A 106 -1.06 9.54 3.69
N GLN A 107 -0.14 8.69 4.09
CA GLN A 107 -0.42 7.52 4.92
C GLN A 107 -0.98 7.97 6.28
N ALA A 108 -2.09 7.37 6.73
CA ALA A 108 -2.65 7.58 8.05
C ALA A 108 -1.76 6.97 9.15
N LYS A 109 -1.77 7.57 10.33
CA LYS A 109 -1.16 6.98 11.53
C LYS A 109 -2.13 6.02 12.20
N ALA A 110 -2.39 4.89 11.54
CA ALA A 110 -3.24 3.84 12.05
C ALA A 110 -2.45 2.52 12.14
N LEU A 111 -2.84 1.66 13.05
CA LEU A 111 -2.13 0.41 13.33
C LEU A 111 -3.09 -0.69 13.80
N TRP A 112 -2.63 -1.92 13.76
CA TRP A 112 -3.31 -3.05 14.37
C TRP A 112 -2.95 -3.13 15.86
N ILE A 113 -3.98 -3.22 16.71
CA ILE A 113 -3.82 -3.63 18.12
C ILE A 113 -4.02 -5.12 18.17
N GLU A 114 -2.92 -5.84 18.24
CA GLU A 114 -2.90 -7.29 18.13
C GLU A 114 -3.32 -7.95 19.44
N LYS A 115 -4.05 -9.06 19.33
CA LYS A 115 -4.44 -9.93 20.43
C LYS A 115 -4.09 -11.36 20.06
N PHE A 116 -3.65 -12.14 21.03
CA PHE A 116 -3.32 -13.55 20.85
C PHE A 116 -4.28 -14.43 21.62
N ASP A 117 -5.09 -15.23 20.92
CA ASP A 117 -5.95 -16.23 21.50
C ASP A 117 -5.17 -17.56 21.66
N LYS A 118 -4.87 -17.89 22.91
CA LYS A 118 -4.12 -19.11 23.24
C LYS A 118 -5.03 -20.32 23.21
N ARG A 119 -4.69 -21.32 22.41
CA ARG A 119 -5.43 -22.59 22.27
C ARG A 119 -4.50 -23.78 22.39
N LYS A 120 -5.07 -25.00 22.45
CA LYS A 120 -4.34 -26.27 22.44
C LYS A 120 -4.70 -27.11 21.23
N THR A 121 -3.70 -27.76 20.66
CA THR A 121 -3.92 -28.82 19.66
C THR A 121 -4.54 -30.06 20.33
N PRO A 122 -5.12 -31.01 19.56
CA PRO A 122 -5.59 -32.28 20.12
C PRO A 122 -4.51 -33.06 20.91
N GLN A 123 -3.22 -32.85 20.59
CA GLN A 123 -2.07 -33.46 21.28
C GLN A 123 -1.59 -32.65 22.50
N GLY A 124 -2.35 -31.60 22.91
CA GLY A 124 -2.05 -30.80 24.09
C GLY A 124 -0.98 -29.72 23.92
N ARG A 125 -0.45 -29.49 22.70
CA ARG A 125 0.53 -28.42 22.43
C ARG A 125 -0.17 -27.08 22.35
N ASP A 126 0.43 -26.05 22.96
CA ASP A 126 -0.07 -24.68 22.86
C ASP A 126 0.19 -24.13 21.46
N TYR A 127 -0.78 -23.39 20.93
CA TYR A 127 -0.64 -22.51 19.77
C TYR A 127 -1.40 -21.21 20.00
N TYR A 128 -1.03 -20.18 19.27
CA TYR A 128 -1.63 -18.85 19.40
C TYR A 128 -2.27 -18.46 18.08
N TRP A 129 -3.50 -17.99 18.16
CA TRP A 129 -4.23 -17.45 17.04
C TRP A 129 -4.10 -15.94 17.08
N LEU A 130 -3.47 -15.35 16.06
CA LEU A 130 -3.35 -13.91 15.95
C LEU A 130 -4.70 -13.32 15.56
N THR A 131 -5.17 -12.38 16.37
CA THR A 131 -6.36 -11.56 16.16
C THR A 131 -6.01 -10.11 16.43
N GLY A 132 -6.95 -9.19 16.24
CA GLY A 132 -6.72 -7.78 16.56
C GLY A 132 -7.79 -6.89 15.96
N GLU A 133 -7.62 -5.60 16.24
CA GLU A 133 -8.48 -4.53 15.74
C GLU A 133 -7.60 -3.50 15.04
N PHE A 134 -8.04 -3.04 13.86
CA PHE A 134 -7.43 -1.92 13.19
C PHE A 134 -7.92 -0.62 13.82
N VAL A 135 -7.01 0.17 14.37
CA VAL A 135 -7.33 1.40 15.08
C VAL A 135 -6.71 2.59 14.35
N ASN A 136 -7.56 3.54 13.97
CA ASN A 136 -7.17 4.78 13.35
C ASN A 136 -7.49 5.97 14.28
N GLU A 137 -6.46 6.53 14.90
CA GLU A 137 -6.56 7.74 15.72
C GLU A 137 -6.27 9.02 14.92
N ASP A 138 -5.77 8.89 13.68
CA ASP A 138 -5.47 10.01 12.80
C ASP A 138 -6.77 10.60 12.21
N LYS A 139 -7.08 11.83 12.60
CA LYS A 139 -8.28 12.54 12.17
C LYS A 139 -8.04 13.47 10.98
N GLY A 140 -6.85 13.43 10.39
CA GLY A 140 -6.51 14.27 9.23
C GLY A 140 -7.33 13.91 8.00
N GLU A 141 -7.92 14.92 7.37
CA GLU A 141 -8.71 14.76 6.13
C GLU A 141 -7.81 14.52 4.90
N ASP A 142 -6.52 14.65 5.06
CA ASP A 142 -5.49 14.43 4.06
C ASP A 142 -4.96 12.98 4.04
N THR A 143 -5.55 12.09 4.88
CA THR A 143 -5.13 10.70 5.00
C THR A 143 -5.85 9.77 4.02
N ASP A 144 -5.20 8.65 3.70
CA ASP A 144 -5.77 7.56 2.89
C ASP A 144 -7.02 6.95 3.54
N GLU A 145 -6.98 6.73 4.86
CA GLU A 145 -8.12 6.20 5.61
C GLU A 145 -9.34 7.14 5.56
N TRP A 146 -9.11 8.45 5.70
CA TRP A 146 -10.20 9.43 5.58
C TRP A 146 -10.78 9.44 4.16
N ALA A 147 -9.91 9.43 3.14
CA ALA A 147 -10.34 9.42 1.76
C ALA A 147 -11.25 8.21 1.45
N LEU A 148 -10.80 7.01 1.85
CA LEU A 148 -11.54 5.77 1.64
C LEU A 148 -12.87 5.75 2.40
N ALA A 149 -12.89 6.18 3.66
CA ALA A 149 -14.11 6.28 4.47
C ALA A 149 -15.13 7.28 3.90
N ASN A 150 -14.67 8.28 3.15
CA ASN A 150 -15.51 9.29 2.51
C ASN A 150 -15.81 9.00 1.04
N GLY A 151 -15.50 7.83 0.52
CA GLY A 151 -15.86 7.39 -0.83
C GLY A 151 -14.92 7.89 -1.93
N TYR A 152 -13.70 8.26 -1.60
CA TYR A 152 -12.66 8.61 -2.57
C TYR A 152 -11.70 7.43 -2.77
N ILE A 153 -11.12 7.35 -3.95
CA ILE A 153 -9.95 6.52 -4.21
C ILE A 153 -8.75 7.22 -3.58
N SER A 154 -8.03 6.53 -2.71
CA SER A 154 -6.79 7.06 -2.15
C SER A 154 -5.59 6.73 -3.01
N VAL A 155 -4.74 7.69 -3.28
CA VAL A 155 -3.45 7.53 -3.95
C VAL A 155 -2.37 8.07 -3.03
N VAL A 156 -1.55 7.19 -2.48
CA VAL A 156 -0.44 7.57 -1.61
C VAL A 156 0.87 7.34 -2.36
N PRO A 157 1.69 8.40 -2.57
CA PRO A 157 3.05 8.23 -3.05
C PRO A 157 3.89 7.58 -1.94
N VAL A 158 4.41 6.39 -2.22
CA VAL A 158 5.25 5.61 -1.29
C VAL A 158 6.70 5.71 -1.71
N GLN A 159 7.52 6.18 -0.79
CA GLN A 159 8.97 6.26 -0.98
C GLN A 159 9.62 5.00 -0.39
N PHE A 160 10.57 4.42 -1.11
CA PHE A 160 11.29 3.24 -0.62
C PHE A 160 12.67 3.56 -0.03
N ASP A 161 13.09 4.83 -0.02
CA ASP A 161 14.14 5.29 0.90
C ASP A 161 13.50 5.47 2.30
N LEU A 162 13.81 4.54 3.20
CA LEU A 162 13.26 4.53 4.56
C LEU A 162 14.08 5.38 5.53
N THR A 163 15.04 6.16 5.07
CA THR A 163 15.87 7.01 5.90
C THR A 163 15.04 8.14 6.50
N ALA A 164 15.03 8.24 7.83
CA ALA A 164 14.46 9.39 8.53
C ALA A 164 15.42 10.59 8.45
N HIS A 165 15.52 11.22 7.29
CA HIS A 165 16.49 12.29 7.02
C HIS A 165 16.46 13.42 8.06
N HIS A 166 15.27 13.76 8.57
CA HIS A 166 15.11 14.77 9.62
C HIS A 166 15.74 14.37 10.97
N ALA A 167 15.95 13.07 11.22
CA ALA A 167 16.54 12.58 12.47
C ALA A 167 18.08 12.54 12.44
N ILE A 168 18.70 12.59 11.25
CA ILE A 168 20.16 12.47 11.09
C ILE A 168 20.87 13.54 11.88
N GLN A 169 20.46 14.81 11.75
CA GLN A 169 21.08 15.92 12.45
C GLN A 169 21.00 15.76 13.96
N GLN A 170 19.85 15.35 14.48
CA GLN A 170 19.66 15.12 15.92
C GLN A 170 20.55 13.97 16.41
N LEU A 171 20.58 12.83 15.70
CA LEU A 171 21.37 11.68 16.10
C LEU A 171 22.89 11.95 16.06
N ASN A 172 23.34 12.82 15.17
CA ASN A 172 24.74 13.24 15.10
C ASN A 172 25.20 14.05 16.33
N THR A 173 24.28 14.54 17.16
CA THR A 173 24.64 15.21 18.42
C THR A 173 24.87 14.27 19.59
N TRP A 174 24.54 12.96 19.40
CA TRP A 174 24.70 11.98 20.46
C TRP A 174 26.16 11.54 20.60
N LYS A 175 26.55 11.15 21.80
CA LYS A 175 27.89 10.62 22.07
C LYS A 175 27.91 9.12 21.86
N TRP A 176 28.39 8.68 20.71
CA TRP A 176 28.39 7.26 20.31
C TRP A 176 29.63 6.47 20.79
N ASN A 177 30.69 7.17 21.21
CA ASN A 177 32.03 6.60 21.44
C ASN A 177 32.60 6.95 22.82
N GLU A 178 31.79 6.94 23.88
CA GLU A 178 32.27 7.02 25.24
C GLU A 178 32.31 5.66 25.94
#